data_29051ca1bfa02c07a6e29047ff5fd43c
#
_entry.id   29051ca1bfa02c07a6e29047ff5fd43c
#
_cell.length_a   1.000
_cell.length_b   1.000
_cell.length_c   1.000
_cell.angle_alpha   90.00
_cell.angle_beta   90.00
_cell.angle_gamma   90.00
#
_symmetry.space_group_name_H-M   'P 1'
#
loop_
_entity.id
_entity.type
_entity.pdbx_description
1 polymer ?
#
loop_
_entity_poly.entity_id
_entity_poly.type
_entity_poly.pdbx_seq_one_letter_code
_entity_poly.pdbx_strand_id
1 'polypeptide(L)'
;MAVDVYRGTSGIQLPVEVSAEIWQKIQDASVVMGLARRVPLSGAGVTYQEILEDPTPQFVGETDRKPVSNPTFAKKTLKGHKIAVVSTYSDEFRRDLPGLFNALVSRLPGALARTFDMAALHGVGAPAADFDDLSGATTASILNTTAGSVDAYAGFLAALGAVPTLNAWALSAQGEVAALSNRDVNGGAILNPNVLTNGSIGSILGRPVFRSGNAYLAGDAAAATLGIAGDWSKAVWGQVEGVSIDISDNPVYDADGDLITAGWQDNMIAVRAEIHVGFIADDSQFVRLLGAEPAQVA
;
A
#
# COMPACT_ATOMS: atom_id res chain seq x y z
N MET A 1 15.34 13.15 -46.15
CA MET A 1 14.31 13.01 -45.12
C MET A 1 14.56 11.69 -44.43
N ALA A 2 15.22 11.73 -43.29
CA ALA A 2 15.38 10.53 -42.44
C ALA A 2 14.05 10.28 -41.73
N VAL A 3 13.45 9.14 -41.99
CA VAL A 3 12.27 8.70 -41.24
C VAL A 3 12.79 8.15 -39.94
N ASP A 4 12.62 8.91 -38.87
CA ASP A 4 12.84 8.42 -37.50
C ASP A 4 11.86 7.30 -37.20
N VAL A 5 12.30 6.07 -37.36
CA VAL A 5 11.59 4.89 -36.91
C VAL A 5 11.94 4.66 -35.42
N TYR A 6 11.37 5.46 -34.53
CA TYR A 6 11.36 5.21 -33.11
C TYR A 6 10.31 4.13 -32.75
N ARG A 7 10.50 2.95 -33.26
CA ARG A 7 9.95 1.73 -32.69
C ARG A 7 11.11 0.76 -32.58
N GLY A 8 11.75 0.78 -31.41
CA GLY A 8 12.68 -0.27 -31.04
C GLY A 8 11.99 -1.61 -31.19
N THR A 9 12.36 -2.35 -32.22
CA THR A 9 11.78 -3.63 -32.62
C THR A 9 12.22 -4.78 -31.74
N SER A 10 12.61 -4.53 -30.48
CA SER A 10 13.00 -5.56 -29.52
C SER A 10 12.25 -5.47 -28.21
N GLY A 11 11.17 -4.69 -28.13
CA GLY A 11 10.27 -4.79 -26.99
C GLY A 11 9.63 -6.17 -27.00
N ILE A 12 10.12 -7.09 -26.18
CA ILE A 12 9.40 -8.31 -25.88
C ILE A 12 8.15 -7.86 -25.13
N GLN A 13 7.05 -7.65 -25.84
CA GLN A 13 5.75 -7.55 -25.21
C GLN A 13 5.50 -8.90 -24.56
N LEU A 14 5.47 -8.92 -23.24
CA LEU A 14 5.06 -10.10 -22.50
C LEU A 14 3.68 -10.51 -22.99
N PRO A 15 3.45 -11.80 -23.30
CA PRO A 15 2.11 -12.28 -23.58
C PRO A 15 1.14 -11.84 -22.50
N VAL A 16 -0.11 -11.57 -22.85
CA VAL A 16 -1.15 -11.09 -21.91
C VAL A 16 -1.27 -12.01 -20.69
N GLU A 17 -1.08 -13.30 -20.86
CA GLU A 17 -1.09 -14.31 -19.79
C GLU A 17 0.05 -14.09 -18.78
N VAL A 18 1.26 -13.85 -19.23
CA VAL A 18 2.43 -13.58 -18.37
C VAL A 18 2.28 -12.25 -17.65
N SER A 19 1.75 -11.23 -18.33
CA SER A 19 1.42 -9.95 -17.69
C SER A 19 0.37 -10.11 -16.57
N ALA A 20 -0.62 -10.98 -16.77
CA ALA A 20 -1.64 -11.25 -15.75
C ALA A 20 -1.06 -11.97 -14.52
N GLU A 21 -0.16 -12.94 -14.70
CA GLU A 21 0.52 -13.62 -13.59
C GLU A 21 1.40 -12.67 -12.78
N ILE A 22 2.13 -11.78 -13.44
CA ILE A 22 2.97 -10.76 -12.79
C ILE A 22 2.10 -9.81 -11.99
N TRP A 23 0.97 -9.39 -12.56
CA TRP A 23 0.02 -8.52 -11.89
C TRP A 23 -0.59 -9.18 -10.65
N GLN A 24 -0.94 -10.46 -10.73
CA GLN A 24 -1.42 -11.21 -9.58
C GLN A 24 -0.37 -11.25 -8.46
N LYS A 25 0.90 -11.46 -8.78
CA LYS A 25 2.01 -11.42 -7.80
C LYS A 25 2.16 -10.05 -7.13
N ILE A 26 1.89 -8.95 -7.82
CA ILE A 26 1.89 -7.61 -7.23
C ILE A 26 0.73 -7.47 -6.26
N GLN A 27 -0.47 -7.86 -6.65
CA GLN A 27 -1.64 -7.80 -5.77
C GLN A 27 -1.45 -8.67 -4.52
N ASP A 28 -0.90 -9.86 -4.66
CA ASP A 28 -0.63 -10.77 -3.54
C ASP A 28 0.47 -10.21 -2.60
N ALA A 29 1.40 -9.41 -3.13
CA ALA A 29 2.48 -8.79 -2.35
C ALA A 29 2.04 -7.48 -1.66
N SER A 30 0.99 -6.82 -2.13
CA SER A 30 0.47 -5.56 -1.59
C SER A 30 -0.71 -5.81 -0.68
N VAL A 31 -0.58 -5.39 0.59
CA VAL A 31 -1.70 -5.47 1.54
C VAL A 31 -2.80 -4.46 1.20
N VAL A 32 -2.44 -3.29 0.69
CA VAL A 32 -3.40 -2.26 0.28
C VAL A 32 -4.27 -2.77 -0.87
N MET A 33 -3.65 -3.36 -1.90
CA MET A 33 -4.39 -3.91 -3.04
C MET A 33 -5.27 -5.10 -2.66
N GLY A 34 -4.90 -5.84 -1.60
CA GLY A 34 -5.68 -6.97 -1.09
C GLY A 34 -6.89 -6.56 -0.25
N LEU A 35 -6.82 -5.43 0.47
CA LEU A 35 -7.84 -4.99 1.42
C LEU A 35 -8.74 -3.88 0.87
N ALA A 36 -8.16 -2.90 0.15
CA ALA A 36 -8.89 -1.77 -0.38
C ALA A 36 -9.65 -2.12 -1.66
N ARG A 37 -10.70 -1.36 -1.94
CA ARG A 37 -11.56 -1.56 -3.10
C ARG A 37 -10.84 -1.17 -4.40
N ARG A 38 -10.82 -2.08 -5.36
CA ARG A 38 -10.28 -1.80 -6.70
C ARG A 38 -11.29 -1.08 -7.59
N VAL A 39 -10.81 -0.07 -8.34
CA VAL A 39 -11.59 0.64 -9.36
C VAL A 39 -10.74 0.76 -10.64
N PRO A 40 -11.30 0.49 -11.82
CA PRO A 40 -10.62 0.75 -13.07
C PRO A 40 -10.47 2.27 -13.27
N LEU A 41 -9.26 2.73 -13.64
CA LEU A 41 -8.98 4.12 -13.92
C LEU A 41 -8.85 4.35 -15.42
N SER A 42 -9.40 5.48 -15.89
CA SER A 42 -9.00 6.05 -17.18
C SER A 42 -7.74 6.91 -16.99
N GLY A 43 -7.00 7.17 -18.06
CA GLY A 43 -5.81 8.03 -18.01
C GLY A 43 -6.08 9.45 -17.49
N ALA A 44 -7.32 9.93 -17.58
CA ALA A 44 -7.76 11.23 -17.05
C ALA A 44 -8.08 11.21 -15.54
N GLY A 45 -8.10 10.01 -14.92
CA GLY A 45 -8.57 9.83 -13.54
C GLY A 45 -10.08 9.71 -13.43
N VAL A 46 -10.55 9.43 -12.22
CA VAL A 46 -11.97 9.34 -11.86
C VAL A 46 -12.23 10.26 -10.68
N THR A 47 -13.27 11.10 -10.82
CA THR A 47 -13.67 12.01 -9.75
C THR A 47 -14.82 11.41 -8.97
N TYR A 48 -14.65 11.33 -7.65
CA TYR A 48 -15.67 10.92 -6.69
C TYR A 48 -16.25 12.16 -6.00
N GLN A 49 -17.55 12.14 -5.81
CA GLN A 49 -18.23 13.10 -4.93
C GLN A 49 -18.52 12.38 -3.62
N GLU A 50 -18.05 12.93 -2.54
CA GLU A 50 -18.27 12.43 -1.18
C GLU A 50 -19.21 13.38 -0.44
N ILE A 51 -20.17 12.83 0.27
CA ILE A 51 -21.07 13.60 1.15
C ILE A 51 -20.33 13.72 2.48
N LEU A 52 -19.92 14.95 2.86
CA LEU A 52 -19.23 15.22 4.11
C LEU A 52 -20.18 15.27 5.30
N GLU A 53 -21.35 15.85 5.10
CA GLU A 53 -22.34 16.03 6.16
C GLU A 53 -23.73 15.68 5.64
N ASP A 54 -24.45 14.86 6.41
CA ASP A 54 -25.84 14.57 6.15
C ASP A 54 -26.75 15.70 6.65
N PRO A 55 -27.92 15.95 6.00
CA PRO A 55 -28.89 16.89 6.48
C PRO A 55 -29.37 16.52 7.88
N THR A 56 -29.41 17.48 8.77
CA THR A 56 -29.82 17.27 10.17
C THR A 56 -31.33 17.45 10.32
N PRO A 57 -32.13 16.38 10.52
CA PRO A 57 -33.55 16.48 10.78
C PRO A 57 -33.80 16.95 12.22
N GLN A 58 -34.89 17.73 12.41
CA GLN A 58 -35.32 18.18 13.72
C GLN A 58 -36.85 17.97 13.89
N PHE A 59 -37.29 17.77 15.12
CA PHE A 59 -38.70 17.71 15.45
C PHE A 59 -39.30 19.11 15.37
N VAL A 60 -40.46 19.24 14.72
CA VAL A 60 -41.12 20.52 14.49
C VAL A 60 -42.54 20.42 14.97
N GLY A 61 -43.02 21.46 15.64
CA GLY A 61 -44.44 21.58 16.02
C GLY A 61 -45.36 21.76 14.82
N GLU A 62 -46.66 21.56 15.03
CA GLU A 62 -47.67 21.54 13.97
C GLU A 62 -47.72 22.84 13.15
N THR A 63 -47.38 23.98 13.75
CA THR A 63 -47.41 25.32 13.10
C THR A 63 -46.02 25.92 12.93
N ASP A 64 -44.94 25.24 13.33
CA ASP A 64 -43.59 25.77 13.31
C ASP A 64 -42.95 25.71 11.91
N ARG A 65 -42.08 26.68 11.65
CA ARG A 65 -41.32 26.74 10.41
C ARG A 65 -40.28 25.60 10.39
N LYS A 66 -40.28 24.80 9.32
CA LYS A 66 -39.39 23.69 9.13
C LYS A 66 -37.94 24.16 8.89
N PRO A 67 -36.91 23.64 9.60
CA PRO A 67 -35.55 24.01 9.37
C PRO A 67 -35.05 23.51 8.01
N VAL A 68 -34.17 24.27 7.38
CA VAL A 68 -33.52 23.88 6.14
C VAL A 68 -32.08 23.45 6.49
N SER A 69 -31.72 22.24 6.12
CA SER A 69 -30.37 21.72 6.23
C SER A 69 -29.94 21.17 4.87
N ASN A 70 -28.77 21.58 4.39
CA ASN A 70 -28.24 21.16 3.11
C ASN A 70 -27.02 20.25 3.35
N PRO A 71 -26.91 19.17 2.58
CA PRO A 71 -25.69 18.32 2.64
C PRO A 71 -24.48 19.08 2.08
N THR A 72 -23.31 18.82 2.63
CA THR A 72 -22.04 19.34 2.14
C THR A 72 -21.33 18.26 1.33
N PHE A 73 -20.77 18.63 0.18
CA PHE A 73 -20.09 17.70 -0.72
C PHE A 73 -18.62 18.06 -0.85
N ALA A 74 -17.75 17.04 -0.78
CA ALA A 74 -16.37 17.14 -1.20
C ALA A 74 -16.16 16.43 -2.54
N LYS A 75 -15.13 16.85 -3.24
CA LYS A 75 -14.72 16.28 -4.51
C LYS A 75 -13.30 15.74 -4.36
N LYS A 76 -13.14 14.43 -4.47
CA LYS A 76 -11.84 13.76 -4.52
C LYS A 76 -11.59 13.20 -5.92
N THR A 77 -10.39 13.38 -6.44
CA THR A 77 -10.02 12.87 -7.77
C THR A 77 -8.96 11.81 -7.62
N LEU A 78 -9.28 10.58 -8.01
CA LEU A 78 -8.33 9.48 -8.09
C LEU A 78 -7.61 9.56 -9.43
N LYS A 79 -6.30 9.80 -9.40
CA LYS A 79 -5.42 9.79 -10.58
C LYS A 79 -4.41 8.67 -10.47
N GLY A 80 -3.99 8.14 -11.63
CA GLY A 80 -2.89 7.19 -11.72
C GLY A 80 -1.55 7.90 -11.73
N HIS A 81 -0.65 7.48 -10.88
CA HIS A 81 0.74 7.89 -10.83
C HIS A 81 1.63 6.73 -11.26
N LYS A 82 2.73 7.05 -11.91
CA LYS A 82 3.66 6.06 -12.43
C LYS A 82 4.67 5.68 -11.34
N ILE A 83 4.79 4.39 -11.06
CA ILE A 83 5.89 3.82 -10.30
C ILE A 83 6.74 3.03 -11.28
N ALA A 84 8.01 3.34 -11.37
CA ALA A 84 8.92 2.70 -12.32
C ALA A 84 10.27 2.40 -11.67
N VAL A 85 10.90 1.33 -12.14
CA VAL A 85 12.27 0.97 -11.78
C VAL A 85 13.02 0.53 -13.04
N VAL A 86 14.27 0.96 -13.16
CA VAL A 86 15.19 0.51 -14.21
C VAL A 86 16.37 -0.19 -13.54
N SER A 87 16.69 -1.38 -14.01
CA SER A 87 17.85 -2.15 -13.55
C SER A 87 18.71 -2.54 -14.73
N THR A 88 20.02 -2.34 -14.63
CA THR A 88 20.99 -2.65 -15.69
C THR A 88 21.69 -3.96 -15.41
N TYR A 89 21.90 -4.76 -16.45
CA TYR A 89 22.56 -6.07 -16.41
C TYR A 89 23.47 -6.22 -17.62
N SER A 90 24.56 -7.00 -17.47
CA SER A 90 25.39 -7.42 -18.59
C SER A 90 24.62 -8.40 -19.49
N ASP A 91 24.77 -8.29 -20.80
CA ASP A 91 24.21 -9.26 -21.75
C ASP A 91 24.81 -10.65 -21.57
N GLU A 92 26.08 -10.75 -21.17
CA GLU A 92 26.73 -12.00 -20.82
C GLU A 92 26.07 -12.65 -19.60
N PHE A 93 25.73 -11.87 -18.57
CA PHE A 93 25.00 -12.35 -17.40
C PHE A 93 23.63 -12.95 -17.76
N ARG A 94 22.90 -12.29 -18.66
CA ARG A 94 21.61 -12.81 -19.17
C ARG A 94 21.79 -14.13 -19.90
N ARG A 95 22.87 -14.21 -20.74
CA ARG A 95 23.14 -15.39 -21.56
C ARG A 95 23.67 -16.56 -20.74
N ASP A 96 24.60 -16.30 -19.84
CA ASP A 96 25.33 -17.33 -19.09
C ASP A 96 24.58 -17.82 -17.86
N LEU A 97 23.77 -16.96 -17.25
CA LEU A 97 22.98 -17.25 -16.03
C LEU A 97 21.49 -16.91 -16.20
N PRO A 98 20.79 -17.48 -17.21
CA PRO A 98 19.42 -17.09 -17.50
C PRO A 98 18.45 -17.38 -16.35
N GLY A 99 18.68 -18.41 -15.55
CA GLY A 99 17.88 -18.70 -14.37
C GLY A 99 17.95 -17.61 -13.29
N LEU A 100 19.16 -17.05 -13.06
CA LEU A 100 19.35 -15.96 -12.10
C LEU A 100 18.76 -14.64 -12.63
N PHE A 101 18.94 -14.36 -13.91
CA PHE A 101 18.31 -13.20 -14.56
C PHE A 101 16.79 -13.23 -14.41
N ASN A 102 16.16 -14.36 -14.75
CA ASN A 102 14.71 -14.52 -14.60
C ASN A 102 14.26 -14.40 -13.12
N ALA A 103 15.06 -14.92 -12.18
CA ALA A 103 14.76 -14.78 -10.75
C ALA A 103 14.82 -13.30 -10.29
N LEU A 104 15.76 -12.50 -10.81
CA LEU A 104 15.84 -11.07 -10.52
C LEU A 104 14.64 -10.30 -11.11
N VAL A 105 14.32 -10.56 -12.37
CA VAL A 105 13.15 -9.95 -13.04
C VAL A 105 11.85 -10.30 -12.30
N SER A 106 11.72 -11.52 -11.79
CA SER A 106 10.54 -11.95 -11.03
C SER A 106 10.37 -11.26 -9.67
N ARG A 107 11.40 -10.56 -9.17
CA ARG A 107 11.34 -9.78 -7.92
C ARG A 107 10.85 -8.35 -8.12
N LEU A 108 10.92 -7.82 -9.34
CA LEU A 108 10.51 -6.45 -9.66
C LEU A 108 9.05 -6.15 -9.27
N PRO A 109 8.08 -7.04 -9.52
CA PRO A 109 6.70 -6.85 -9.08
C PRO A 109 6.56 -6.62 -7.57
N GLY A 110 7.27 -7.41 -6.76
CA GLY A 110 7.27 -7.24 -5.31
C GLY A 110 7.89 -5.91 -4.85
N ALA A 111 8.89 -5.40 -5.58
CA ALA A 111 9.45 -4.08 -5.31
C ALA A 111 8.45 -2.96 -5.62
N LEU A 112 7.74 -3.05 -6.75
CA LEU A 112 6.69 -2.08 -7.11
C LEU A 112 5.54 -2.09 -6.11
N ALA A 113 5.09 -3.27 -5.67
CA ALA A 113 4.07 -3.43 -4.63
C ALA A 113 4.50 -2.79 -3.31
N ARG A 114 5.75 -3.00 -2.90
CA ARG A 114 6.30 -2.39 -1.69
C ARG A 114 6.32 -0.87 -1.78
N THR A 115 6.75 -0.31 -2.89
CA THR A 115 6.77 1.15 -3.10
C THR A 115 5.37 1.72 -3.02
N PHE A 116 4.38 1.05 -3.63
CA PHE A 116 2.99 1.46 -3.54
C PHE A 116 2.45 1.41 -2.11
N ASP A 117 2.68 0.32 -1.39
CA ASP A 117 2.24 0.18 0.00
C ASP A 117 2.91 1.22 0.92
N MET A 118 4.22 1.47 0.75
CA MET A 118 4.93 2.49 1.54
C MET A 118 4.39 3.89 1.29
N ALA A 119 4.02 4.21 0.05
CA ALA A 119 3.39 5.48 -0.28
C ALA A 119 1.98 5.59 0.30
N ALA A 120 1.14 4.56 0.13
CA ALA A 120 -0.26 4.58 0.56
C ALA A 120 -0.41 4.50 2.09
N LEU A 121 0.38 3.65 2.77
CA LEU A 121 0.26 3.44 4.22
C LEU A 121 1.00 4.50 5.04
N HIS A 122 2.13 4.98 4.55
CA HIS A 122 3.05 5.80 5.34
C HIS A 122 3.39 7.14 4.71
N GLY A 123 2.93 7.43 3.50
CA GLY A 123 3.28 8.66 2.77
C GLY A 123 4.72 8.71 2.26
N VAL A 124 5.48 7.60 2.39
CA VAL A 124 6.90 7.57 2.00
C VAL A 124 7.02 7.49 0.47
N GLY A 125 7.56 8.56 -0.11
CA GLY A 125 7.69 8.68 -1.57
C GLY A 125 6.35 8.89 -2.29
N ALA A 126 5.30 9.27 -1.57
CA ALA A 126 3.99 9.56 -2.16
C ALA A 126 4.06 10.76 -3.12
N PRO A 127 3.34 10.72 -4.25
CA PRO A 127 3.19 11.89 -5.11
C PRO A 127 2.47 13.03 -4.36
N ALA A 128 2.89 14.27 -4.63
CA ALA A 128 2.42 15.42 -3.86
C ALA A 128 0.95 15.84 -4.11
N ALA A 129 0.28 15.32 -5.13
CA ALA A 129 -1.09 15.72 -5.48
C ALA A 129 -1.92 14.54 -5.97
N ASP A 130 -3.21 14.56 -5.66
CA ASP A 130 -4.18 13.56 -6.10
C ASP A 130 -3.84 12.10 -5.71
N PHE A 131 -3.05 11.93 -4.64
CA PHE A 131 -2.71 10.65 -4.03
C PHE A 131 -2.80 10.81 -2.51
N ASP A 132 -3.76 10.16 -1.90
CA ASP A 132 -3.91 10.18 -0.44
C ASP A 132 -3.00 9.14 0.21
N ASP A 133 -2.65 9.37 1.46
CA ASP A 133 -1.92 8.41 2.29
C ASP A 133 -2.52 8.33 3.69
N LEU A 134 -2.15 7.30 4.43
CA LEU A 134 -2.65 7.06 5.78
C LEU A 134 -1.68 7.57 6.87
N SER A 135 -0.72 8.42 6.52
CA SER A 135 0.25 8.96 7.49
C SER A 135 -0.41 9.92 8.50
N GLY A 136 -1.50 10.59 8.10
CA GLY A 136 -2.31 11.48 8.93
C GLY A 136 -3.33 10.77 9.84
N ALA A 137 -3.49 9.45 9.72
CA ALA A 137 -4.47 8.70 10.50
C ALA A 137 -4.19 8.76 12.02
N THR A 138 -5.25 8.68 12.81
CA THR A 138 -5.19 8.65 14.29
C THR A 138 -4.24 7.55 14.75
N THR A 139 -3.54 7.76 15.87
CA THR A 139 -2.56 6.82 16.40
C THR A 139 -3.07 6.12 17.67
N ALA A 140 -2.79 4.81 17.80
CA ALA A 140 -3.01 4.05 19.01
C ALA A 140 -1.74 3.25 19.36
N SER A 141 -1.31 3.29 20.63
CA SER A 141 -0.14 2.52 21.05
C SER A 141 -0.55 1.10 21.41
N ILE A 142 0.07 0.11 20.78
CA ILE A 142 -0.12 -1.33 21.09
C ILE A 142 1.02 -1.91 21.93
N LEU A 143 2.06 -1.12 22.21
CA LEU A 143 3.10 -1.44 23.17
C LEU A 143 3.17 -0.32 24.19
N ASN A 144 2.73 -0.60 25.39
CA ASN A 144 2.85 0.36 26.48
C ASN A 144 4.22 0.18 27.13
N THR A 145 5.10 1.18 26.96
CA THR A 145 6.45 1.21 27.55
C THR A 145 6.47 1.69 28.98
N THR A 146 5.33 2.02 29.57
CA THR A 146 5.26 2.43 30.96
C THR A 146 5.51 1.22 31.86
N ALA A 147 6.57 1.31 32.66
CA ALA A 147 7.09 0.24 33.52
C ALA A 147 5.98 -0.60 34.21
N GLY A 148 5.86 -1.85 33.79
CA GLY A 148 5.12 -2.87 34.51
C GLY A 148 3.77 -3.31 33.95
N SER A 149 3.24 -2.68 32.91
CA SER A 149 1.95 -3.08 32.31
C SER A 149 1.99 -2.96 30.79
N VAL A 150 2.30 -4.05 30.12
CA VAL A 150 2.16 -4.16 28.66
C VAL A 150 0.71 -4.51 28.37
N ASP A 151 -0.13 -3.52 28.14
CA ASP A 151 -1.53 -3.72 27.78
C ASP A 151 -1.78 -3.33 26.30
N ALA A 152 -1.29 -4.15 25.39
CA ALA A 152 -1.62 -3.98 23.98
C ALA A 152 -3.12 -4.20 23.71
N TYR A 153 -3.82 -4.90 24.61
CA TYR A 153 -5.26 -5.05 24.53
C TYR A 153 -5.97 -3.69 24.60
N ALA A 154 -5.55 -2.82 25.52
CA ALA A 154 -6.07 -1.47 25.61
C ALA A 154 -5.79 -0.67 24.32
N GLY A 155 -4.63 -0.88 23.68
CA GLY A 155 -4.29 -0.26 22.39
C GLY A 155 -5.21 -0.73 21.24
N PHE A 156 -5.49 -2.02 21.16
CA PHE A 156 -6.43 -2.54 20.16
C PHE A 156 -7.87 -2.08 20.43
N LEU A 157 -8.28 -1.98 21.70
CA LEU A 157 -9.58 -1.40 22.07
C LEU A 157 -9.65 0.09 21.74
N ALA A 158 -8.59 0.86 22.00
CA ALA A 158 -8.53 2.26 21.65
C ALA A 158 -8.64 2.48 20.14
N ALA A 159 -7.98 1.65 19.34
CA ALA A 159 -8.10 1.68 17.88
C ALA A 159 -9.54 1.40 17.42
N LEU A 160 -10.20 0.40 18.03
CA LEU A 160 -11.59 0.10 17.75
C LEU A 160 -12.54 1.21 18.21
N GLY A 161 -12.24 1.88 19.33
CA GLY A 161 -13.00 3.03 19.81
C GLY A 161 -12.85 4.26 18.91
N ALA A 162 -11.67 4.47 18.33
CA ALA A 162 -11.41 5.56 17.40
C ALA A 162 -12.13 5.35 16.04
N VAL A 163 -12.18 4.10 15.56
CA VAL A 163 -12.86 3.74 14.30
C VAL A 163 -13.83 2.58 14.55
N PRO A 164 -15.08 2.86 14.91
CA PRO A 164 -16.07 1.82 15.19
C PRO A 164 -16.39 0.92 13.98
N THR A 165 -16.23 1.43 12.78
CA THR A 165 -16.46 0.73 11.50
C THR A 165 -15.28 -0.14 11.06
N LEU A 166 -14.19 -0.20 11.84
CA LEU A 166 -12.99 -0.98 11.56
C LEU A 166 -13.34 -2.41 11.16
N ASN A 167 -12.88 -2.83 9.98
CA ASN A 167 -13.22 -4.13 9.41
C ASN A 167 -12.02 -5.08 9.23
N ALA A 168 -10.77 -4.58 9.23
CA ALA A 168 -9.59 -5.42 9.16
C ALA A 168 -8.35 -4.75 9.78
N TRP A 169 -7.38 -5.59 10.15
CA TRP A 169 -6.07 -5.23 10.70
C TRP A 169 -5.00 -5.62 9.70
N ALA A 170 -4.12 -4.70 9.33
CA ALA A 170 -2.90 -4.96 8.59
C ALA A 170 -1.71 -4.84 9.55
N LEU A 171 -1.10 -5.94 9.94
CA LEU A 171 -0.01 -5.98 10.91
C LEU A 171 1.33 -6.35 10.27
N SER A 172 2.40 -5.74 10.78
CA SER A 172 3.76 -6.20 10.53
C SER A 172 4.07 -7.45 11.37
N ALA A 173 5.22 -8.08 11.14
CA ALA A 173 5.68 -9.19 11.98
C ALA A 173 5.83 -8.77 13.45
N GLN A 174 6.28 -7.55 13.72
CA GLN A 174 6.42 -7.00 15.05
C GLN A 174 5.04 -6.75 15.69
N GLY A 175 4.08 -6.24 14.91
CA GLY A 175 2.68 -6.07 15.36
C GLY A 175 2.01 -7.41 15.67
N GLU A 176 2.28 -8.45 14.89
CA GLU A 176 1.82 -9.81 15.15
C GLU A 176 2.40 -10.36 16.47
N VAL A 177 3.70 -10.20 16.69
CA VAL A 177 4.35 -10.60 17.95
C VAL A 177 3.74 -9.86 19.14
N ALA A 178 3.48 -8.55 18.99
CA ALA A 178 2.80 -7.78 20.02
C ALA A 178 1.40 -8.33 20.30
N ALA A 179 0.63 -8.70 19.28
CA ALA A 179 -0.71 -9.28 19.45
C ALA A 179 -0.68 -10.68 20.08
N LEU A 180 0.32 -11.51 19.72
CA LEU A 180 0.48 -12.87 20.28
C LEU A 180 0.98 -12.87 21.72
N SER A 181 1.87 -11.93 22.08
CA SER A 181 2.46 -11.84 23.41
C SER A 181 1.49 -11.29 24.45
N ASN A 182 0.44 -10.60 24.02
CA ASN A 182 -0.51 -9.96 24.91
C ASN A 182 -1.73 -10.85 25.16
N ARG A 183 -2.25 -10.70 26.39
CA ARG A 183 -3.39 -11.44 26.87
C ARG A 183 -4.45 -10.47 27.38
N ASP A 184 -5.70 -10.90 27.34
CA ASP A 184 -6.78 -10.17 27.95
C ASP A 184 -6.66 -10.21 29.50
N VAL A 185 -7.53 -9.45 30.17
CA VAL A 185 -7.57 -9.38 31.66
C VAL A 185 -7.74 -10.76 32.32
N ASN A 186 -8.27 -11.74 31.58
CA ASN A 186 -8.50 -13.10 32.03
C ASN A 186 -7.42 -14.08 31.55
N GLY A 187 -6.36 -13.61 30.91
CA GLY A 187 -5.27 -14.43 30.39
C GLY A 187 -5.57 -15.10 29.04
N GLY A 188 -6.67 -14.76 28.38
CA GLY A 188 -7.01 -15.24 27.04
C GLY A 188 -6.14 -14.60 25.97
N ALA A 189 -5.87 -15.33 24.87
CA ALA A 189 -5.13 -14.79 23.74
C ALA A 189 -5.96 -13.74 22.99
N ILE A 190 -5.38 -12.59 22.68
CA ILE A 190 -6.02 -11.51 21.93
C ILE A 190 -6.16 -11.90 20.46
N LEU A 191 -5.10 -12.45 19.89
CA LEU A 191 -5.11 -12.99 18.54
C LEU A 191 -5.60 -14.44 18.57
N ASN A 192 -6.74 -14.69 17.95
CA ASN A 192 -7.24 -16.03 17.70
C ASN A 192 -6.70 -16.53 16.36
N PRO A 193 -5.70 -17.43 16.35
CA PRO A 193 -5.17 -17.96 15.11
C PRO A 193 -6.24 -18.79 14.40
N ASN A 194 -6.55 -18.46 13.15
CA ASN A 194 -7.49 -19.19 12.33
C ASN A 194 -6.78 -19.73 11.08
N VAL A 195 -6.64 -21.03 11.01
CA VAL A 195 -5.82 -21.72 9.99
C VAL A 195 -6.51 -21.76 8.61
N LEU A 196 -7.72 -21.27 8.44
CA LEU A 196 -8.56 -21.60 7.28
C LEU A 196 -9.11 -20.44 6.46
N THR A 197 -8.68 -19.19 6.65
CA THR A 197 -9.31 -18.07 5.94
C THR A 197 -8.32 -17.31 5.05
N ASN A 198 -8.59 -17.31 3.76
CA ASN A 198 -8.11 -16.40 2.67
C ASN A 198 -7.07 -15.33 3.08
N GLY A 199 -5.82 -15.73 3.33
CA GLY A 199 -4.72 -14.79 3.59
C GLY A 199 -4.73 -14.13 4.97
N SER A 200 -5.75 -14.32 5.82
CA SER A 200 -5.72 -13.84 7.18
C SER A 200 -5.01 -14.84 8.10
N ILE A 201 -4.15 -14.31 8.98
CA ILE A 201 -3.42 -15.12 9.98
C ILE A 201 -4.24 -15.41 11.24
N GLY A 202 -5.38 -14.76 11.38
CA GLY A 202 -6.27 -14.91 12.53
C GLY A 202 -7.24 -13.76 12.65
N SER A 203 -7.83 -13.60 13.83
CA SER A 203 -8.73 -12.49 14.14
C SER A 203 -8.38 -11.84 15.47
N ILE A 204 -8.46 -10.51 15.53
CA ILE A 204 -8.39 -9.70 16.74
C ILE A 204 -9.73 -9.02 16.92
N LEU A 205 -10.35 -9.16 18.10
CA LEU A 205 -11.66 -8.60 18.41
C LEU A 205 -12.72 -8.93 17.33
N GLY A 206 -12.68 -10.16 16.79
CA GLY A 206 -13.62 -10.64 15.78
C GLY A 206 -13.38 -10.13 14.36
N ARG A 207 -12.29 -9.42 14.08
CA ARG A 207 -11.92 -8.88 12.76
C ARG A 207 -10.68 -9.55 12.22
N PRO A 208 -10.61 -9.83 10.91
CA PRO A 208 -9.48 -10.53 10.30
C PRO A 208 -8.19 -9.71 10.39
N VAL A 209 -7.07 -10.42 10.54
CA VAL A 209 -5.72 -9.87 10.58
C VAL A 209 -4.94 -10.33 9.36
N PHE A 210 -4.37 -9.39 8.63
CA PHE A 210 -3.53 -9.64 7.48
C PHE A 210 -2.08 -9.24 7.81
N ARG A 211 -1.15 -10.10 7.45
CA ARG A 211 0.27 -9.85 7.69
C ARG A 211 0.93 -9.26 6.46
N SER A 212 1.64 -8.15 6.64
CA SER A 212 2.47 -7.56 5.59
C SER A 212 3.72 -6.91 6.19
N GLY A 213 4.88 -7.20 5.60
CA GLY A 213 6.12 -6.49 5.94
C GLY A 213 6.05 -4.99 5.64
N ASN A 214 5.20 -4.60 4.69
CA ASN A 214 5.03 -3.21 4.26
C ASN A 214 4.20 -2.38 5.26
N ALA A 215 3.52 -3.01 6.21
CA ALA A 215 2.80 -2.33 7.30
C ALA A 215 3.75 -1.81 8.41
N TYR A 216 5.05 -2.13 8.35
CA TYR A 216 6.06 -1.64 9.26
C TYR A 216 6.72 -0.37 8.71
N LEU A 217 6.82 0.65 9.56
CA LEU A 217 7.66 1.81 9.32
C LEU A 217 8.49 2.05 10.57
N ALA A 218 9.83 2.05 10.41
CA ALA A 218 10.74 2.43 11.47
C ALA A 218 10.48 3.90 11.88
N GLY A 219 10.52 4.17 13.16
CA GLY A 219 10.34 5.52 13.72
C GLY A 219 11.38 5.79 14.78
N ASP A 220 11.41 7.01 15.30
CA ASP A 220 12.28 7.36 16.43
C ASP A 220 11.83 6.59 17.67
N ALA A 221 12.75 5.87 18.28
CA ALA A 221 12.77 5.09 19.55
C ALA A 221 11.44 4.68 20.26
N ALA A 222 10.30 5.33 20.01
CA ALA A 222 9.02 5.05 20.65
C ALA A 222 7.82 5.09 19.70
N ALA A 223 8.03 5.31 18.41
CA ALA A 223 6.97 5.65 17.46
C ALA A 223 7.04 4.85 16.14
N ALA A 224 7.63 3.64 16.14
CA ALA A 224 7.56 2.76 14.97
C ALA A 224 6.10 2.39 14.68
N THR A 225 5.68 2.44 13.42
CA THR A 225 4.37 1.93 13.02
C THR A 225 4.47 0.41 12.88
N LEU A 226 3.70 -0.31 13.66
CA LEU A 226 3.65 -1.77 13.69
C LEU A 226 2.50 -2.35 12.87
N GLY A 227 1.56 -1.50 12.48
CA GLY A 227 0.42 -1.88 11.67
C GLY A 227 -0.53 -0.73 11.44
N ILE A 228 -1.53 -0.98 10.61
CA ILE A 228 -2.62 -0.06 10.32
C ILE A 228 -3.93 -0.83 10.38
N ALA A 229 -4.93 -0.21 10.98
CA ALA A 229 -6.26 -0.78 11.10
C ALA A 229 -7.29 0.26 10.64
N GLY A 230 -8.41 -0.18 10.11
CA GLY A 230 -9.44 0.75 9.70
C GLY A 230 -10.56 0.13 8.90
N ASP A 231 -11.40 0.99 8.35
CA ASP A 231 -12.43 0.60 7.41
C ASP A 231 -11.88 0.63 5.98
N TRP A 232 -11.37 -0.50 5.52
CA TRP A 232 -10.78 -0.66 4.19
C TRP A 232 -11.80 -0.50 3.04
N SER A 233 -13.10 -0.49 3.33
CA SER A 233 -14.11 -0.16 2.33
C SER A 233 -14.08 1.32 1.92
N LYS A 234 -13.50 2.17 2.77
CA LYS A 234 -13.29 3.61 2.54
C LYS A 234 -11.99 3.93 1.82
N ALA A 235 -11.12 2.94 1.63
CA ALA A 235 -9.93 3.05 0.81
C ALA A 235 -10.22 2.52 -0.60
N VAL A 236 -9.77 3.25 -1.60
CA VAL A 236 -9.94 2.90 -3.01
C VAL A 236 -8.62 3.03 -3.72
N TRP A 237 -8.24 1.99 -4.45
CA TRP A 237 -7.12 2.05 -5.34
C TRP A 237 -7.54 1.80 -6.78
N GLY A 238 -6.80 2.36 -7.70
CA GLY A 238 -7.12 2.22 -9.11
C GLY A 238 -5.89 2.01 -9.96
N GLN A 239 -6.08 1.32 -11.06
CA GLN A 239 -5.07 0.99 -12.03
C GLN A 239 -5.47 1.58 -13.37
N VAL A 240 -4.57 2.34 -13.99
CA VAL A 240 -4.74 2.89 -15.35
C VAL A 240 -4.27 1.87 -16.36
N GLU A 241 -3.07 1.33 -16.15
CA GLU A 241 -2.41 0.40 -17.05
C GLU A 241 -1.78 -0.73 -16.24
N GLY A 242 -1.71 -1.90 -16.84
CA GLY A 242 -1.06 -3.07 -16.23
C GLY A 242 0.44 -2.86 -16.04
N VAL A 243 1.08 -3.89 -15.50
CA VAL A 243 2.55 -3.91 -15.42
C VAL A 243 3.12 -4.01 -16.81
N SER A 244 4.03 -3.10 -17.15
CA SER A 244 4.91 -3.27 -18.31
C SER A 244 6.32 -3.63 -17.84
N ILE A 245 6.93 -4.63 -18.48
CA ILE A 245 8.35 -4.96 -18.31
C ILE A 245 8.97 -4.92 -19.69
N ASP A 246 9.88 -3.99 -19.90
CA ASP A 246 10.58 -3.79 -21.15
C ASP A 246 12.07 -4.04 -20.96
N ILE A 247 12.70 -4.62 -21.99
CA ILE A 247 14.15 -4.86 -22.02
C ILE A 247 14.70 -4.07 -23.21
N SER A 248 15.74 -3.29 -22.95
CA SER A 248 16.38 -2.45 -23.97
C SER A 248 17.89 -2.40 -23.76
N ASP A 249 18.62 -2.17 -24.83
CA ASP A 249 20.06 -1.88 -24.88
C ASP A 249 20.37 -0.39 -25.05
N ASN A 250 19.37 0.47 -24.89
CA ASN A 250 19.54 1.91 -24.96
C ASN A 250 20.41 2.45 -23.81
N PRO A 251 21.09 3.61 -24.01
CA PRO A 251 21.81 4.27 -22.92
C PRO A 251 20.91 4.56 -21.73
N VAL A 252 21.46 4.36 -20.53
CA VAL A 252 20.76 4.62 -19.25
C VAL A 252 21.47 5.77 -18.55
N TYR A 253 20.69 6.73 -18.07
CA TYR A 253 21.13 7.91 -17.35
C TYR A 253 20.60 7.87 -15.92
N ASP A 254 21.31 8.48 -15.00
CA ASP A 254 20.83 8.68 -13.63
C ASP A 254 19.84 9.85 -13.54
N ALA A 255 19.41 10.17 -12.30
CA ALA A 255 18.48 11.26 -12.04
C ALA A 255 19.07 12.65 -12.35
N ASP A 256 20.38 12.80 -12.31
CA ASP A 256 21.12 14.04 -12.57
C ASP A 256 21.43 14.21 -14.07
N GLY A 257 21.18 13.17 -14.86
CA GLY A 257 21.40 13.14 -16.31
C GLY A 257 22.79 12.63 -16.71
N ASP A 258 23.55 12.05 -15.78
CA ASP A 258 24.83 11.46 -16.04
C ASP A 258 24.67 10.03 -16.60
N LEU A 259 25.52 9.68 -17.57
CA LEU A 259 25.48 8.39 -18.23
C LEU A 259 25.94 7.28 -17.29
N ILE A 260 25.02 6.33 -16.97
CA ILE A 260 25.35 5.13 -16.22
C ILE A 260 25.99 4.08 -17.13
N THR A 261 25.40 3.84 -18.30
CA THR A 261 25.90 2.89 -19.29
C THR A 261 25.45 3.28 -20.70
N ALA A 262 26.32 3.09 -21.68
CA ALA A 262 26.01 3.28 -23.08
C ALA A 262 25.18 2.11 -23.68
N GLY A 263 24.83 1.12 -22.88
CA GLY A 263 24.02 -0.02 -23.28
C GLY A 263 24.73 -0.90 -24.34
N TRP A 264 24.45 -0.62 -25.61
CA TRP A 264 25.00 -1.40 -26.71
C TRP A 264 26.54 -1.42 -26.77
N GLN A 265 27.21 -0.28 -26.50
CA GLN A 265 28.68 -0.23 -26.49
C GLN A 265 29.30 -1.01 -25.33
N ASP A 266 28.62 -1.05 -24.21
CA ASP A 266 29.08 -1.67 -22.95
C ASP A 266 28.62 -3.13 -22.83
N ASN A 267 27.91 -3.68 -23.82
CA ASN A 267 27.20 -4.97 -23.73
C ASN A 267 26.27 -5.06 -22.52
N MET A 268 25.55 -3.97 -22.23
CA MET A 268 24.61 -3.88 -21.12
C MET A 268 23.18 -3.80 -21.62
N ILE A 269 22.27 -4.41 -20.89
CA ILE A 269 20.83 -4.34 -21.09
C ILE A 269 20.19 -3.67 -19.88
N ALA A 270 19.15 -2.91 -20.14
CA ALA A 270 18.31 -2.33 -19.10
C ALA A 270 16.95 -3.04 -19.09
N VAL A 271 16.48 -3.40 -17.89
CA VAL A 271 15.13 -3.91 -17.66
C VAL A 271 14.36 -2.83 -16.95
N ARG A 272 13.27 -2.34 -17.56
CA ARG A 272 12.35 -1.38 -16.98
C ARG A 272 11.07 -2.09 -16.58
N ALA A 273 10.66 -1.93 -15.33
CA ALA A 273 9.34 -2.33 -14.86
C ALA A 273 8.57 -1.11 -14.42
N GLU A 274 7.32 -0.95 -14.88
CA GLU A 274 6.47 0.17 -14.49
C GLU A 274 5.01 -0.24 -14.30
N ILE A 275 4.33 0.49 -13.39
CA ILE A 275 2.89 0.41 -13.15
C ILE A 275 2.30 1.81 -13.01
N HIS A 276 1.03 1.96 -13.38
CA HIS A 276 0.26 3.18 -13.18
C HIS A 276 -0.86 2.91 -12.18
N VAL A 277 -0.71 3.41 -10.96
CA VAL A 277 -1.64 3.19 -9.85
C VAL A 277 -1.98 4.50 -9.15
N GLY A 278 -3.19 4.58 -8.60
CA GLY A 278 -3.62 5.67 -7.75
C GLY A 278 -4.24 5.13 -6.47
N PHE A 279 -4.24 5.94 -5.43
CA PHE A 279 -4.84 5.61 -4.14
C PHE A 279 -5.54 6.86 -3.56
N ILE A 280 -6.72 6.64 -3.02
CA ILE A 280 -7.43 7.61 -2.19
C ILE A 280 -8.03 6.89 -0.99
N ALA A 281 -8.00 7.55 0.15
CA ALA A 281 -8.59 7.07 1.39
C ALA A 281 -9.10 8.24 2.23
N ASP A 282 -9.95 7.91 3.20
CA ASP A 282 -10.33 8.81 4.27
C ASP A 282 -9.52 8.40 5.50
N ASP A 283 -8.46 9.14 5.82
CA ASP A 283 -7.54 8.87 6.92
C ASP A 283 -8.24 8.89 8.30
N SER A 284 -9.36 9.60 8.44
CA SER A 284 -10.17 9.61 9.65
C SER A 284 -10.79 8.25 9.98
N GLN A 285 -10.90 7.35 9.01
CA GLN A 285 -11.42 5.99 9.15
C GLN A 285 -10.31 4.95 9.37
N PHE A 286 -9.10 5.41 9.67
CA PHE A 286 -7.94 4.55 9.90
C PHE A 286 -7.22 4.91 11.19
N VAL A 287 -6.50 3.93 11.74
CA VAL A 287 -5.68 4.06 12.95
C VAL A 287 -4.32 3.42 12.68
N ARG A 288 -3.26 4.17 12.94
CA ARG A 288 -1.88 3.67 12.93
C ARG A 288 -1.56 3.07 14.30
N LEU A 289 -1.09 1.85 14.30
CA LEU A 289 -0.72 1.13 15.50
C LEU A 289 0.77 1.37 15.78
N LEU A 290 1.05 2.10 16.83
CA LEU A 290 2.41 2.47 17.20
C LEU A 290 2.96 1.52 18.27
N GLY A 291 4.27 1.32 18.25
CA GLY A 291 4.99 0.54 19.25
C GLY A 291 6.44 0.96 19.37
N ALA A 292 7.14 0.43 20.36
CA ALA A 292 8.58 0.63 20.47
C ALA A 292 9.31 -0.11 19.35
N GLU A 293 10.38 0.49 18.83
CA GLU A 293 11.27 -0.19 17.90
C GLU A 293 11.91 -1.41 18.62
N PRO A 294 11.92 -2.60 18.00
CA PRO A 294 12.59 -3.73 18.61
C PRO A 294 14.07 -3.41 18.77
N ALA A 295 14.64 -3.66 19.97
CA ALA A 295 16.06 -3.49 20.22
C ALA A 295 16.83 -4.26 19.15
N GLN A 296 17.72 -3.58 18.42
CA GLN A 296 18.60 -4.24 17.46
C GLN A 296 19.43 -5.25 18.22
N VAL A 297 19.27 -6.53 17.90
CA VAL A 297 20.16 -7.58 18.41
C VAL A 297 21.49 -7.35 17.73
N ALA A 298 22.48 -6.91 18.53
CA ALA A 298 23.84 -6.67 18.09
C ALA A 298 24.54 -8.00 17.72
#